data_216204d3d8fdaf54012aab56102ec8da
#
_entry.id   216204d3d8fdaf54012aab56102ec8da
#
_cell.length_a   1.000
_cell.length_b   1.000
_cell.length_c   1.000
_cell.angle_alpha   90.00
_cell.angle_beta   90.00
_cell.angle_gamma   90.00
#
_symmetry.space_group_name_H-M   'P 1'
#
loop_
_entity.id
_entity.type
_entity.pdbx_description
1 polymer ?
#
loop_
_entity_poly.entity_id
_entity_poly.type
_entity_poly.pdbx_seq_one_letter_code
_entity_poly.pdbx_strand_id
1 'polypeptide(L)'
;AREGGMGVIHKNMPIERQANEIDKVKRSEHGIIVDPIFLSPDNTLQDAHELMEKYHISGVPITKNDKLVGILTNRDLRFETDLKRKIYECMTHEHLITAPVGTSISEAKNLLQKHRIEKLPLIDANGILKGLITIKDIEKAQKYPHSAKDNKGRLLVGAAIGIGSDMMERVDAVIGAKVDILVTRKKS
;
A
#
# COMPACT_ATOMS: atom_id res chain seq x y z
N ALA A 1 -15.77 -4.87 -4.23
CA ALA A 1 -15.22 -5.41 -2.97
C ALA A 1 -15.53 -4.51 -1.77
N ARG A 2 -15.57 -3.18 -1.93
CA ARG A 2 -15.95 -2.24 -0.86
C ARG A 2 -17.36 -2.48 -0.34
N GLU A 3 -18.28 -2.86 -1.20
CA GLU A 3 -19.68 -3.11 -0.88
C GLU A 3 -19.96 -4.59 -0.54
N GLY A 4 -18.93 -5.36 -0.18
CA GLY A 4 -19.08 -6.76 0.24
C GLY A 4 -19.02 -7.79 -0.90
N GLY A 5 -18.83 -7.36 -2.14
CA GLY A 5 -18.69 -8.24 -3.30
C GLY A 5 -17.24 -8.54 -3.66
N MET A 6 -17.04 -9.11 -4.87
CA MET A 6 -15.71 -9.30 -5.47
C MET A 6 -15.73 -8.87 -6.92
N GLY A 7 -14.79 -7.99 -7.30
CA GLY A 7 -14.56 -7.62 -8.69
C GLY A 7 -13.64 -8.62 -9.39
N VAL A 8 -13.85 -8.82 -10.68
CA VAL A 8 -13.00 -9.68 -11.52
C VAL A 8 -12.35 -8.83 -12.60
N ILE A 9 -11.01 -8.77 -12.58
CA ILE A 9 -10.24 -8.06 -13.62
C ILE A 9 -10.27 -8.89 -14.91
N HIS A 10 -10.74 -8.28 -16.00
CA HIS A 10 -10.86 -8.97 -17.28
C HIS A 10 -9.49 -9.25 -17.92
N LYS A 11 -9.44 -10.25 -18.81
CA LYS A 11 -8.21 -10.69 -19.48
C LYS A 11 -7.85 -9.90 -20.75
N ASN A 12 -8.74 -9.01 -21.23
CA ASN A 12 -8.54 -8.28 -22.49
C ASN A 12 -7.54 -7.13 -22.32
N MET A 13 -6.34 -7.49 -21.89
CA MET A 13 -5.19 -6.60 -21.71
C MET A 13 -3.89 -7.42 -21.61
N PRO A 14 -2.70 -6.80 -21.78
CA PRO A 14 -1.42 -7.46 -21.54
C PRO A 14 -1.35 -8.06 -20.13
N ILE A 15 -0.58 -9.15 -19.99
CA ILE A 15 -0.44 -9.91 -18.75
C ILE A 15 0.03 -9.00 -17.59
N GLU A 16 1.08 -8.23 -17.84
CA GLU A 16 1.65 -7.29 -16.87
C GLU A 16 0.63 -6.24 -16.41
N ARG A 17 -0.20 -5.74 -17.33
CA ARG A 17 -1.24 -4.77 -17.01
C ARG A 17 -2.31 -5.38 -16.11
N GLN A 18 -2.73 -6.63 -16.37
CA GLN A 18 -3.70 -7.32 -15.53
C GLN A 18 -3.14 -7.55 -14.12
N ALA A 19 -1.89 -7.99 -14.00
CA ALA A 19 -1.20 -8.14 -12.72
C ALA A 19 -1.10 -6.80 -11.97
N ASN A 20 -0.76 -5.71 -12.67
CA ASN A 20 -0.71 -4.37 -12.08
C ASN A 20 -2.08 -3.88 -11.58
N GLU A 21 -3.18 -4.16 -12.30
CA GLU A 21 -4.52 -3.79 -11.83
C GLU A 21 -4.92 -4.59 -10.57
N ILE A 22 -4.53 -5.86 -10.49
CA ILE A 22 -4.71 -6.67 -9.27
C ILE A 22 -3.91 -6.09 -8.10
N ASP A 23 -2.63 -5.77 -8.31
CA ASP A 23 -1.77 -5.16 -7.29
C ASP A 23 -2.35 -3.83 -6.78
N LYS A 24 -2.88 -2.98 -7.67
CA LYS A 24 -3.59 -1.75 -7.30
C LYS A 24 -4.77 -2.02 -6.37
N VAL A 25 -5.59 -3.04 -6.66
CA VAL A 25 -6.71 -3.42 -5.79
C VAL A 25 -6.18 -3.91 -4.44
N LYS A 26 -5.17 -4.77 -4.44
CA LYS A 26 -4.56 -5.30 -3.21
C LYS A 26 -3.91 -4.22 -2.34
N ARG A 27 -3.44 -3.12 -2.95
CA ARG A 27 -2.85 -1.97 -2.24
C ARG A 27 -3.85 -0.85 -1.93
N SER A 28 -5.06 -0.91 -2.49
CA SER A 28 -5.95 0.26 -2.53
C SER A 28 -6.63 0.62 -1.22
N GLU A 29 -6.78 -0.29 -0.26
CA GLU A 29 -7.53 0.06 0.97
C GLU A 29 -7.35 -0.92 2.11
N HIS A 30 -6.82 -0.42 3.20
CA HIS A 30 -6.75 -1.19 4.44
C HIS A 30 -6.81 -0.23 5.63
N GLY A 31 -7.50 -0.61 6.67
CA GLY A 31 -7.36 0.08 7.95
C GLY A 31 -5.91 0.04 8.45
N ILE A 32 -5.17 -1.01 8.06
CA ILE A 32 -3.72 -1.17 8.34
C ILE A 32 -3.07 -1.68 7.06
N ILE A 33 -2.12 -0.94 6.52
CA ILE A 33 -1.30 -1.38 5.40
C ILE A 33 -0.22 -2.30 5.96
N VAL A 34 -0.30 -3.59 5.66
CA VAL A 34 0.74 -4.57 6.01
C VAL A 34 1.80 -4.55 4.91
N ASP A 35 3.06 -4.59 5.29
CA ASP A 35 4.21 -4.48 4.38
C ASP A 35 4.12 -3.20 3.50
N PRO A 36 4.13 -2.00 4.10
CA PRO A 36 4.05 -0.75 3.35
C PRO A 36 5.26 -0.57 2.44
N ILE A 37 5.05 0.08 1.30
CA ILE A 37 6.16 0.49 0.44
C ILE A 37 7.03 1.48 1.24
N PHE A 38 8.34 1.30 1.17
CA PHE A 38 9.31 2.16 1.82
C PHE A 38 10.45 2.53 0.87
N LEU A 39 11.21 3.55 1.23
CA LEU A 39 12.44 3.97 0.55
C LEU A 39 13.60 4.06 1.54
N SER A 40 14.82 4.08 0.98
CA SER A 40 16.04 4.34 1.75
C SER A 40 16.26 5.84 1.93
N PRO A 41 16.90 6.30 3.03
CA PRO A 41 17.33 7.69 3.16
C PRO A 41 18.29 8.12 2.04
N ASP A 42 18.98 7.19 1.40
CA ASP A 42 19.93 7.43 0.31
C ASP A 42 19.26 7.56 -1.07
N ASN A 43 17.97 7.25 -1.20
CA ASN A 43 17.20 7.56 -2.41
C ASN A 43 17.06 9.07 -2.61
N THR A 44 16.67 9.47 -3.82
CA THR A 44 16.42 10.87 -4.17
C THR A 44 14.97 11.27 -3.92
N LEU A 45 14.70 12.56 -3.85
CA LEU A 45 13.31 13.07 -3.80
C LEU A 45 12.56 12.76 -5.10
N GLN A 46 13.28 12.64 -6.24
CA GLN A 46 12.70 12.19 -7.50
C GLN A 46 12.16 10.76 -7.39
N ASP A 47 12.94 9.83 -6.80
CA ASP A 47 12.51 8.44 -6.59
C ASP A 47 11.23 8.40 -5.73
N ALA A 48 11.18 9.23 -4.71
CA ALA A 48 10.01 9.34 -3.85
C ALA A 48 8.79 9.92 -4.58
N HIS A 49 8.98 10.95 -5.39
CA HIS A 49 7.92 11.57 -6.17
C HIS A 49 7.32 10.58 -7.16
N GLU A 50 8.15 9.89 -7.94
CA GLU A 50 7.71 8.86 -8.91
C GLU A 50 6.97 7.71 -8.24
N LEU A 51 7.48 7.24 -7.08
CA LEU A 51 6.83 6.19 -6.30
C LEU A 51 5.45 6.64 -5.80
N MET A 52 5.38 7.85 -5.24
CA MET A 52 4.14 8.39 -4.68
C MET A 52 3.11 8.65 -5.77
N GLU A 53 3.51 9.11 -6.96
CA GLU A 53 2.65 9.27 -8.12
C GLU A 53 2.15 7.91 -8.64
N LYS A 54 3.06 6.96 -8.85
CA LYS A 54 2.75 5.62 -9.36
C LYS A 54 1.70 4.89 -8.50
N TYR A 55 1.82 5.00 -7.18
CA TYR A 55 0.92 4.30 -6.24
C TYR A 55 -0.17 5.18 -5.65
N HIS A 56 -0.28 6.45 -6.08
CA HIS A 56 -1.27 7.43 -5.59
C HIS A 56 -1.26 7.57 -4.06
N ILE A 57 -0.06 7.54 -3.46
CA ILE A 57 0.15 7.70 -2.02
C ILE A 57 0.73 9.09 -1.72
N SER A 58 0.41 9.62 -0.54
CA SER A 58 0.81 10.98 -0.13
C SER A 58 1.98 11.00 0.87
N GLY A 59 2.69 9.89 0.98
CA GLY A 59 3.89 9.79 1.80
C GLY A 59 4.33 8.35 1.99
N VAL A 60 5.60 8.19 2.30
CA VAL A 60 6.29 6.92 2.34
C VAL A 60 7.18 6.83 3.58
N PRO A 61 7.15 5.72 4.34
CA PRO A 61 8.10 5.44 5.39
C PRO A 61 9.52 5.30 4.82
N ILE A 62 10.50 5.74 5.57
CA ILE A 62 11.91 5.65 5.21
C ILE A 62 12.60 4.67 6.15
N THR A 63 13.26 3.65 5.60
CA THR A 63 13.91 2.61 6.39
C THR A 63 15.39 2.49 6.05
N LYS A 64 16.18 2.10 7.03
CA LYS A 64 17.57 1.70 6.88
C LYS A 64 17.77 0.35 7.57
N ASN A 65 18.16 -0.68 6.82
CA ASN A 65 18.24 -2.06 7.31
C ASN A 65 16.90 -2.51 7.96
N ASP A 66 15.79 -2.29 7.25
CA ASP A 66 14.40 -2.56 7.65
C ASP A 66 13.89 -1.76 8.87
N LYS A 67 14.77 -1.03 9.59
CA LYS A 67 14.37 -0.17 10.70
C LYS A 67 13.82 1.15 10.18
N LEU A 68 12.72 1.59 10.77
CA LEU A 68 12.14 2.90 10.47
C LEU A 68 13.09 4.00 10.96
N VAL A 69 13.50 4.90 10.06
CA VAL A 69 14.37 6.04 10.37
C VAL A 69 13.72 7.38 10.04
N GLY A 70 12.62 7.39 9.31
CA GLY A 70 11.94 8.63 8.95
C GLY A 70 10.63 8.38 8.22
N ILE A 71 9.97 9.46 7.87
CA ILE A 71 8.83 9.51 6.97
C ILE A 71 8.94 10.69 6.03
N LEU A 72 8.64 10.50 4.76
CA LEU A 72 8.58 11.55 3.77
C LEU A 72 7.15 11.68 3.26
N THR A 73 6.63 12.90 3.19
CA THR A 73 5.25 13.18 2.79
C THR A 73 5.18 14.26 1.72
N ASN A 74 4.02 14.41 1.07
CA ASN A 74 3.78 15.52 0.13
C ASN A 74 3.98 16.90 0.77
N ARG A 75 3.85 17.01 2.11
CA ARG A 75 4.11 18.26 2.82
C ARG A 75 5.59 18.62 2.77
N ASP A 76 6.45 17.62 2.93
CA ASP A 76 7.91 17.80 2.92
C ASP A 76 8.39 18.12 1.48
N LEU A 77 7.74 17.57 0.46
CA LEU A 77 8.07 17.81 -0.95
C LEU A 77 7.51 19.11 -1.54
N ARG A 78 6.52 19.73 -0.89
CA ARG A 78 5.70 20.80 -1.48
C ARG A 78 6.49 21.98 -2.00
N PHE A 79 7.58 22.33 -1.36
CA PHE A 79 8.39 23.49 -1.67
C PHE A 79 9.79 23.13 -2.17
N GLU A 80 10.06 21.84 -2.35
CA GLU A 80 11.34 21.36 -2.86
C GLU A 80 11.39 21.52 -4.38
N THR A 81 12.43 22.21 -4.85
CA THR A 81 12.67 22.46 -6.28
C THR A 81 13.77 21.57 -6.84
N ASP A 82 14.70 21.11 -6.00
CA ASP A 82 15.78 20.21 -6.38
C ASP A 82 15.46 18.76 -5.99
N LEU A 83 14.84 18.03 -6.90
CA LEU A 83 14.48 16.63 -6.71
C LEU A 83 15.67 15.66 -6.70
N LYS A 84 16.90 16.14 -7.00
CA LYS A 84 18.13 15.32 -6.90
C LYS A 84 18.65 15.20 -5.46
N ARG A 85 18.17 16.03 -4.56
CA ARG A 85 18.49 15.94 -3.13
C ARG A 85 18.13 14.57 -2.56
N LYS A 86 18.86 14.18 -1.51
CA LYS A 86 18.61 12.91 -0.82
C LYS A 86 17.44 13.03 0.14
N ILE A 87 16.70 11.93 0.30
CA ILE A 87 15.51 11.88 1.20
C ILE A 87 15.87 12.27 2.62
N TYR A 88 17.03 11.85 3.14
CA TYR A 88 17.45 12.15 4.52
C TYR A 88 17.54 13.66 4.82
N GLU A 89 17.72 14.49 3.80
CA GLU A 89 17.82 15.95 3.96
C GLU A 89 16.45 16.63 4.16
N CYS A 90 15.36 15.95 3.77
CA CYS A 90 14.02 16.53 3.74
C CYS A 90 12.99 15.73 4.55
N MET A 91 13.28 14.46 4.88
CA MET A 91 12.36 13.61 5.64
C MET A 91 12.20 14.11 7.09
N THR A 92 11.02 13.87 7.64
CA THR A 92 10.82 13.98 9.09
C THR A 92 11.46 12.77 9.77
N HIS A 93 12.45 12.99 10.63
CA HIS A 93 13.17 11.95 11.36
C HIS A 93 13.21 12.18 12.88
N GLU A 94 13.08 13.43 13.32
CA GLU A 94 12.98 13.77 14.73
C GLU A 94 11.55 13.57 15.25
N HIS A 95 11.42 13.08 16.49
CA HIS A 95 10.13 12.89 17.17
C HIS A 95 9.11 12.09 16.34
N LEU A 96 9.57 11.03 15.63
CA LEU A 96 8.68 10.16 14.90
C LEU A 96 7.63 9.53 15.83
N ILE A 97 6.36 9.76 15.51
CA ILE A 97 5.27 9.11 16.19
C ILE A 97 5.03 7.76 15.53
N THR A 98 5.18 6.70 16.30
CA THR A 98 4.98 5.31 15.89
C THR A 98 4.05 4.59 16.84
N ALA A 99 3.56 3.43 16.46
CA ALA A 99 2.81 2.55 17.34
C ALA A 99 3.27 1.08 17.19
N PRO A 100 3.05 0.23 18.18
CA PRO A 100 3.38 -1.19 18.08
C PRO A 100 2.46 -1.92 17.09
N VAL A 101 2.93 -3.04 16.57
CA VAL A 101 2.09 -3.98 15.83
C VAL A 101 0.94 -4.45 16.72
N GLY A 102 -0.27 -4.49 16.18
CA GLY A 102 -1.48 -4.85 16.94
C GLY A 102 -2.26 -3.65 17.48
N THR A 103 -1.76 -2.42 17.31
CA THR A 103 -2.52 -1.19 17.63
C THR A 103 -3.86 -1.20 16.92
N SER A 104 -4.94 -1.01 17.67
CA SER A 104 -6.28 -0.95 17.11
C SER A 104 -6.51 0.33 16.29
N ILE A 105 -7.48 0.30 15.37
CA ILE A 105 -7.88 1.48 14.58
C ILE A 105 -8.32 2.65 15.48
N SER A 106 -8.97 2.37 16.61
CA SER A 106 -9.39 3.40 17.56
C SER A 106 -8.20 4.09 18.23
N GLU A 107 -7.22 3.31 18.69
CA GLU A 107 -5.98 3.84 19.29
C GLU A 107 -5.17 4.64 18.27
N ALA A 108 -5.04 4.09 17.03
CA ALA A 108 -4.36 4.79 15.94
C ALA A 108 -5.02 6.14 15.63
N LYS A 109 -6.37 6.19 15.59
CA LYS A 109 -7.11 7.44 15.38
C LYS A 109 -6.79 8.48 16.45
N ASN A 110 -6.76 8.06 17.72
CA ASN A 110 -6.43 8.94 18.83
C ASN A 110 -5.00 9.49 18.72
N LEU A 111 -4.02 8.65 18.35
CA LEU A 111 -2.63 9.07 18.13
C LEU A 111 -2.51 10.05 16.96
N LEU A 112 -3.14 9.75 15.82
CA LEU A 112 -3.14 10.62 14.64
C LEU A 112 -3.74 12.00 14.99
N GLN A 113 -4.85 12.03 15.71
CA GLN A 113 -5.52 13.26 16.14
C GLN A 113 -4.67 14.05 17.15
N LYS A 114 -4.17 13.37 18.19
CA LYS A 114 -3.37 13.99 19.26
C LYS A 114 -2.13 14.69 18.72
N HIS A 115 -1.44 14.01 17.77
CA HIS A 115 -0.19 14.51 17.20
C HIS A 115 -0.39 15.28 15.89
N ARG A 116 -1.63 15.43 15.40
CA ARG A 116 -1.99 16.12 14.14
C ARG A 116 -1.20 15.59 12.93
N ILE A 117 -1.02 14.28 12.89
CA ILE A 117 -0.36 13.57 11.79
C ILE A 117 -1.37 12.76 10.99
N GLU A 118 -1.07 12.48 9.73
CA GLU A 118 -1.95 11.73 8.82
C GLU A 118 -1.53 10.27 8.64
N LYS A 119 -0.32 9.92 9.10
CA LYS A 119 0.28 8.60 8.90
C LYS A 119 0.96 8.16 10.19
N LEU A 120 0.69 6.91 10.57
CA LEU A 120 1.23 6.29 11.78
C LEU A 120 1.93 4.99 11.39
N PRO A 121 3.27 4.98 11.33
CA PRO A 121 4.04 3.77 11.12
C PRO A 121 3.87 2.80 12.29
N LEU A 122 3.72 1.52 11.98
CA LEU A 122 3.71 0.43 12.94
C LEU A 122 5.06 -0.28 12.94
N ILE A 123 5.67 -0.39 14.10
CA ILE A 123 6.99 -1.01 14.28
C ILE A 123 6.90 -2.16 15.29
N ASP A 124 7.81 -3.12 15.15
CA ASP A 124 8.03 -4.13 16.17
C ASP A 124 8.99 -3.66 17.28
N ALA A 125 9.26 -4.54 18.25
CA ALA A 125 10.15 -4.24 19.37
C ALA A 125 11.61 -3.90 18.96
N ASN A 126 12.02 -4.28 17.75
CA ASN A 126 13.34 -3.99 17.18
C ASN A 126 13.36 -2.70 16.34
N GLY A 127 12.22 -2.00 16.23
CA GLY A 127 12.07 -0.81 15.40
C GLY A 127 11.89 -1.11 13.89
N ILE A 128 11.63 -2.38 13.53
CA ILE A 128 11.41 -2.79 12.15
C ILE A 128 10.00 -2.36 11.72
N LEU A 129 9.91 -1.75 10.55
CA LEU A 129 8.63 -1.36 9.97
C LEU A 129 7.80 -2.60 9.59
N LYS A 130 6.58 -2.68 10.12
CA LYS A 130 5.64 -3.80 9.88
C LYS A 130 4.31 -3.35 9.28
N GLY A 131 4.00 -2.07 9.37
CA GLY A 131 2.74 -1.57 8.84
C GLY A 131 2.68 -0.05 8.81
N LEU A 132 1.61 0.45 8.23
CA LEU A 132 1.28 1.87 8.17
C LEU A 132 -0.22 2.05 8.30
N ILE A 133 -0.66 2.93 9.17
CA ILE A 133 -2.06 3.37 9.26
C ILE A 133 -2.14 4.80 8.78
N THR A 134 -3.10 5.11 7.91
CA THR A 134 -3.35 6.49 7.49
C THR A 134 -4.76 6.93 7.87
N ILE A 135 -4.96 8.25 7.99
CA ILE A 135 -6.29 8.82 8.25
C ILE A 135 -7.30 8.39 7.18
N LYS A 136 -6.86 8.38 5.90
CA LYS A 136 -7.69 7.97 4.76
C LYS A 136 -8.15 6.51 4.89
N ASP A 137 -7.30 5.62 5.39
CA ASP A 137 -7.64 4.21 5.56
C ASP A 137 -8.66 4.02 6.69
N ILE A 138 -8.55 4.82 7.76
CA ILE A 138 -9.53 4.84 8.86
C ILE A 138 -10.90 5.33 8.35
N GLU A 139 -10.93 6.44 7.62
CA GLU A 139 -12.17 6.98 7.04
C GLU A 139 -12.83 5.99 6.08
N LYS A 140 -12.05 5.32 5.26
CA LYS A 140 -12.54 4.28 4.34
C LYS A 140 -13.07 3.06 5.07
N ALA A 141 -12.39 2.60 6.12
CA ALA A 141 -12.85 1.48 6.94
C ALA A 141 -14.20 1.79 7.61
N GLN A 142 -14.40 3.03 8.04
CA GLN A 142 -15.68 3.50 8.60
C GLN A 142 -16.78 3.62 7.54
N LYS A 143 -16.43 4.11 6.34
CA LYS A 143 -17.37 4.28 5.22
C LYS A 143 -17.81 2.94 4.62
N TYR A 144 -16.95 1.93 4.62
CA TYR A 144 -17.19 0.63 4.00
C TYR A 144 -17.01 -0.54 4.99
N PRO A 145 -17.86 -0.63 6.03
CA PRO A 145 -17.71 -1.63 7.10
C PRO A 145 -17.88 -3.07 6.60
N HIS A 146 -18.60 -3.26 5.49
CA HIS A 146 -18.88 -4.58 4.90
C HIS A 146 -17.93 -4.98 3.77
N SER A 147 -16.81 -4.26 3.58
CA SER A 147 -15.88 -4.58 2.51
C SER A 147 -15.35 -6.01 2.60
N ALA A 148 -15.38 -6.71 1.45
CA ALA A 148 -14.86 -8.07 1.33
C ALA A 148 -13.32 -8.05 1.31
N LYS A 149 -12.71 -8.64 2.35
CA LYS A 149 -11.27 -8.60 2.60
C LYS A 149 -10.69 -9.99 2.82
N ASP A 150 -9.41 -10.13 2.50
CA ASP A 150 -8.63 -11.31 2.84
C ASP A 150 -8.19 -11.27 4.33
N ASN A 151 -7.51 -12.32 4.77
CA ASN A 151 -6.99 -12.45 6.15
C ASN A 151 -5.91 -11.40 6.52
N LYS A 152 -5.37 -10.67 5.52
CA LYS A 152 -4.46 -9.54 5.72
C LYS A 152 -5.19 -8.19 5.66
N GLY A 153 -6.51 -8.18 5.59
CA GLY A 153 -7.33 -6.98 5.52
C GLY A 153 -7.37 -6.32 4.14
N ARG A 154 -6.84 -6.93 3.07
CA ARG A 154 -6.82 -6.39 1.71
C ARG A 154 -8.08 -6.76 0.96
N LEU A 155 -8.57 -5.87 0.08
CA LEU A 155 -9.75 -6.14 -0.73
C LEU A 155 -9.60 -7.42 -1.56
N LEU A 156 -10.69 -8.18 -1.65
CA LEU A 156 -10.73 -9.36 -2.51
C LEU A 156 -10.80 -8.96 -3.98
N VAL A 157 -10.05 -9.68 -4.83
CA VAL A 157 -10.03 -9.46 -6.28
C VAL A 157 -9.90 -10.79 -7.02
N GLY A 158 -10.70 -10.95 -8.07
CA GLY A 158 -10.61 -12.05 -9.01
C GLY A 158 -9.89 -11.65 -10.32
N ALA A 159 -9.38 -12.63 -11.05
CA ALA A 159 -8.84 -12.45 -12.40
C ALA A 159 -9.47 -13.43 -13.38
N ALA A 160 -9.90 -12.93 -14.54
CA ALA A 160 -10.35 -13.77 -15.63
C ALA A 160 -9.15 -14.33 -16.40
N ILE A 161 -9.14 -15.65 -16.62
CA ILE A 161 -8.12 -16.38 -17.36
C ILE A 161 -8.73 -17.01 -18.59
N GLY A 162 -8.06 -16.89 -19.74
CA GLY A 162 -8.45 -17.58 -20.97
C GLY A 162 -7.68 -18.89 -21.16
N ILE A 163 -8.25 -19.80 -21.94
CA ILE A 163 -7.58 -21.01 -22.38
C ILE A 163 -6.84 -20.68 -23.68
N GLY A 164 -5.59 -20.27 -23.58
CA GLY A 164 -4.72 -19.89 -24.69
C GLY A 164 -3.28 -20.29 -24.40
N SER A 165 -2.38 -20.04 -25.36
CA SER A 165 -0.94 -20.32 -25.20
C SER A 165 -0.28 -19.52 -24.07
N ASP A 166 -0.84 -18.36 -23.73
CA ASP A 166 -0.38 -17.45 -22.67
C ASP A 166 -0.97 -17.77 -21.28
N MET A 167 -1.76 -18.83 -21.16
CA MET A 167 -2.52 -19.10 -19.93
C MET A 167 -1.64 -19.25 -18.70
N MET A 168 -0.59 -20.08 -18.78
CA MET A 168 0.27 -20.35 -17.61
C MET A 168 1.06 -19.11 -17.18
N GLU A 169 1.64 -18.38 -18.15
CA GLU A 169 2.34 -17.15 -17.88
C GLU A 169 1.44 -16.11 -17.19
N ARG A 170 0.20 -15.99 -17.66
CA ARG A 170 -0.82 -15.11 -17.07
C ARG A 170 -1.20 -15.55 -15.65
N VAL A 171 -1.37 -16.84 -15.41
CA VAL A 171 -1.67 -17.41 -14.09
C VAL A 171 -0.54 -17.06 -13.12
N ASP A 172 0.71 -17.29 -13.51
CA ASP A 172 1.87 -17.00 -12.66
C ASP A 172 1.96 -15.51 -12.31
N ALA A 173 1.75 -14.64 -13.29
CA ALA A 173 1.77 -13.18 -13.08
C ALA A 173 0.67 -12.70 -12.11
N VAL A 174 -0.58 -13.20 -12.26
CA VAL A 174 -1.69 -12.77 -11.39
C VAL A 174 -1.59 -13.40 -9.98
N ILE A 175 -1.03 -14.60 -9.86
CA ILE A 175 -0.71 -15.20 -8.55
C ILE A 175 0.39 -14.38 -7.86
N GLY A 176 1.42 -13.97 -8.59
CA GLY A 176 2.45 -13.06 -8.11
C GLY A 176 1.87 -11.75 -7.56
N ALA A 177 0.83 -11.22 -8.22
CA ALA A 177 0.07 -10.04 -7.77
C ALA A 177 -0.92 -10.33 -6.63
N LYS A 178 -0.96 -11.57 -6.10
CA LYS A 178 -1.79 -11.99 -4.95
C LYS A 178 -3.30 -11.94 -5.22
N VAL A 179 -3.71 -12.39 -6.41
CA VAL A 179 -5.13 -12.60 -6.73
C VAL A 179 -5.78 -13.61 -5.78
N ASP A 180 -7.06 -13.43 -5.45
CA ASP A 180 -7.77 -14.34 -4.53
C ASP A 180 -8.49 -15.47 -5.28
N ILE A 181 -9.01 -15.19 -6.47
CA ILE A 181 -9.79 -16.15 -7.27
C ILE A 181 -9.42 -16.02 -8.76
N LEU A 182 -9.26 -17.18 -9.40
CA LEU A 182 -9.16 -17.29 -10.86
C LEU A 182 -10.51 -17.69 -11.43
N VAL A 183 -10.96 -16.98 -12.45
CA VAL A 183 -12.21 -17.24 -13.15
C VAL A 183 -11.91 -17.70 -14.57
N THR A 184 -12.30 -18.92 -14.90
CA THR A 184 -12.13 -19.49 -16.24
C THR A 184 -13.48 -19.83 -16.87
N ARG A 185 -13.60 -19.71 -18.19
CA ARG A 185 -14.78 -20.18 -18.90
C ARG A 185 -14.58 -21.64 -19.28
N LYS A 186 -15.49 -22.52 -18.84
CA LYS A 186 -15.57 -23.91 -19.35
C LYS A 186 -15.94 -23.85 -20.82
N LYS A 187 -15.18 -24.50 -21.70
CA LYS A 187 -15.65 -24.78 -23.06
C LYS A 187 -16.80 -25.78 -22.95
N SER A 188 -17.97 -25.39 -23.43
CA SER A 188 -19.09 -26.29 -23.67
C SER A 188 -18.71 -27.21 -24.81
#